data_5aa86f0e664e1946968829e7a31cfd0b
#
_entry.id   5aa86f0e664e1946968829e7a31cfd0b
#
_cell.length_a   1.000
_cell.length_b   1.000
_cell.length_c   1.000
_cell.angle_alpha   90.00
_cell.angle_beta   90.00
_cell.angle_gamma   90.00
#
_symmetry.space_group_name_H-M   'P 1'
#
loop_
_entity.id
_entity.type
_entity.pdbx_description
1 polymer ?
#
loop_
_entity_poly.entity_id
_entity_poly.type
_entity_poly.pdbx_seq_one_letter_code
_entity_poly.pdbx_strand_id
1 'polypeptide(L)'
;EKEKPILIIYKIDIISQIDEMLNLWQELAVKEGIPGLYIVSQHSTYAISNKKNEHINAKILYEPGYTQAEFSLVRNKDIFGAFVHDFKLCFQIEIQQIKKFIGKLFKLKNVRFNTMILDYDLFWRHILKRKYTNDMIPGAFVDWDNSPRRGAKGARIFKGATPEKFRRYMTLLIRKVQTESPTDMIFIDAWNEWGEGTYLEPDEKFKYGYLDAVREALQANMDK
;
A
#
# COMPACT_ATOMS: atom_id res chain seq x y z
N GLU A 1 -10.01 26.02 -13.99
CA GLU A 1 -8.61 25.61 -14.21
C GLU A 1 -8.60 24.27 -14.94
N LYS A 2 -7.73 24.14 -15.94
CA LYS A 2 -7.58 22.87 -16.63
C LYS A 2 -6.91 21.87 -15.68
N GLU A 3 -7.52 20.71 -15.49
CA GLU A 3 -6.97 19.66 -14.65
C GLU A 3 -5.71 19.04 -15.28
N LYS A 4 -4.69 18.80 -14.48
CA LYS A 4 -3.48 18.13 -14.94
C LYS A 4 -3.70 16.63 -14.94
N PRO A 5 -3.38 15.91 -16.02
CA PRO A 5 -3.37 14.44 -16.02
C PRO A 5 -2.42 13.90 -14.95
N ILE A 6 -2.84 12.83 -14.28
CA ILE A 6 -2.03 12.15 -13.29
C ILE A 6 -1.13 11.13 -13.99
N LEU A 7 0.18 11.21 -13.73
CA LEU A 7 1.15 10.24 -14.18
C LEU A 7 1.80 9.55 -12.96
N ILE A 8 1.61 8.24 -12.84
CA ILE A 8 2.14 7.46 -11.72
C ILE A 8 3.42 6.76 -12.17
N ILE A 9 4.52 6.95 -11.41
CA ILE A 9 5.81 6.33 -11.70
C ILE A 9 6.16 5.37 -10.56
N TYR A 10 6.36 4.10 -10.94
CA TYR A 10 6.83 3.05 -10.04
C TYR A 10 8.36 3.07 -9.96
N LYS A 11 8.93 2.96 -8.75
CA LYS A 11 10.38 2.92 -8.50
C LYS A 11 11.15 4.07 -9.16
N ILE A 12 10.72 5.28 -8.91
CA ILE A 12 11.30 6.49 -9.50
C ILE A 12 12.81 6.62 -9.26
N ASP A 13 13.33 6.10 -8.14
CA ASP A 13 14.75 6.19 -7.74
C ASP A 13 15.72 5.36 -8.60
N ILE A 14 15.21 4.41 -9.39
CA ILE A 14 16.08 3.60 -10.29
C ILE A 14 16.25 4.23 -11.67
N ILE A 15 15.56 5.33 -11.94
CA ILE A 15 15.67 6.05 -13.20
C ILE A 15 16.82 7.06 -13.07
N SER A 16 17.90 6.87 -13.82
CA SER A 16 19.13 7.64 -13.66
C SER A 16 18.99 9.11 -14.07
N GLN A 17 18.17 9.40 -15.08
CA GLN A 17 17.95 10.75 -15.61
C GLN A 17 16.52 11.23 -15.36
N ILE A 18 16.03 10.99 -14.14
CA ILE A 18 14.62 11.25 -13.80
C ILE A 18 14.25 12.72 -13.95
N ASP A 19 15.13 13.62 -13.54
CA ASP A 19 14.85 15.06 -13.56
C ASP A 19 14.77 15.59 -14.98
N GLU A 20 15.72 15.22 -15.85
CA GLU A 20 15.69 15.59 -17.26
C GLU A 20 14.45 15.00 -17.97
N MET A 21 14.12 13.76 -17.66
CA MET A 21 12.94 13.09 -18.23
C MET A 21 11.64 13.82 -17.81
N LEU A 22 11.49 14.16 -16.53
CA LEU A 22 10.29 14.83 -16.03
C LEU A 22 10.17 16.25 -16.57
N ASN A 23 11.29 17.00 -16.67
CA ASN A 23 11.32 18.31 -17.31
C ASN A 23 10.84 18.24 -18.76
N LEU A 24 11.42 17.33 -19.54
CA LEU A 24 11.04 17.14 -20.93
C LEU A 24 9.53 16.77 -21.06
N TRP A 25 9.03 15.90 -20.21
CA TRP A 25 7.62 15.52 -20.26
C TRP A 25 6.67 16.68 -19.89
N GLN A 26 7.04 17.52 -18.94
CA GLN A 26 6.28 18.74 -18.62
C GLN A 26 6.27 19.72 -19.82
N GLU A 27 7.42 19.94 -20.45
CA GLU A 27 7.51 20.81 -21.65
C GLU A 27 6.66 20.27 -22.81
N LEU A 28 6.76 18.97 -23.10
CA LEU A 28 5.98 18.33 -24.15
C LEU A 28 4.47 18.40 -23.86
N ALA A 29 4.04 18.17 -22.61
CA ALA A 29 2.65 18.29 -22.21
C ALA A 29 2.12 19.71 -22.49
N VAL A 30 2.87 20.72 -22.08
CA VAL A 30 2.48 22.13 -22.32
C VAL A 30 2.44 22.46 -23.81
N LYS A 31 3.40 21.98 -24.60
CA LYS A 31 3.44 22.15 -26.04
C LYS A 31 2.20 21.55 -26.74
N GLU A 32 1.71 20.42 -26.25
CA GLU A 32 0.50 19.75 -26.73
C GLU A 32 -0.80 20.33 -26.15
N GLY A 33 -0.74 21.46 -25.45
CA GLY A 33 -1.90 22.15 -24.88
C GLY A 33 -2.44 21.55 -23.58
N ILE A 34 -1.72 20.61 -22.97
CA ILE A 34 -2.00 20.06 -21.64
C ILE A 34 -1.39 21.02 -20.61
N PRO A 35 -2.07 21.34 -19.48
CA PRO A 35 -1.57 22.34 -18.50
C PRO A 35 -0.38 21.86 -17.66
N GLY A 36 0.28 20.79 -18.08
CA GLY A 36 1.35 20.08 -17.39
C GLY A 36 0.84 18.74 -16.83
N LEU A 37 1.73 18.00 -16.16
CA LEU A 37 1.45 16.70 -15.57
C LEU A 37 1.43 16.79 -14.03
N TYR A 38 0.55 16.05 -13.39
CA TYR A 38 0.60 15.80 -11.94
C TYR A 38 1.35 14.48 -11.71
N ILE A 39 2.61 14.59 -11.29
CA ILE A 39 3.50 13.44 -11.16
C ILE A 39 3.35 12.82 -9.76
N VAL A 40 3.09 11.54 -9.72
CA VAL A 40 2.93 10.76 -8.49
C VAL A 40 3.92 9.61 -8.45
N SER A 41 4.68 9.50 -7.36
CA SER A 41 5.56 8.36 -7.11
C SER A 41 4.82 7.27 -6.31
N GLN A 42 5.03 6.01 -6.70
CA GLN A 42 4.48 4.89 -5.94
C GLN A 42 5.48 4.39 -4.91
N HIS A 43 5.11 4.44 -3.64
CA HIS A 43 5.89 3.96 -2.51
C HIS A 43 5.39 2.60 -2.01
N SER A 44 6.28 1.61 -1.98
CA SER A 44 5.98 0.24 -1.54
C SER A 44 7.18 -0.35 -0.77
N THR A 45 7.12 -1.63 -0.42
CA THR A 45 8.21 -2.35 0.28
C THR A 45 9.60 -2.16 -0.34
N TYR A 46 9.67 -1.97 -1.66
CA TYR A 46 10.92 -1.91 -2.42
C TYR A 46 11.22 -0.53 -3.01
N ALA A 47 10.37 0.45 -2.75
CA ALA A 47 10.43 1.75 -3.39
C ALA A 47 9.98 2.86 -2.42
N ILE A 48 10.64 2.96 -1.26
CA ILE A 48 10.48 4.12 -0.40
C ILE A 48 11.64 5.06 -0.69
N SER A 49 11.36 6.17 -1.37
CA SER A 49 12.30 7.24 -1.57
C SER A 49 12.15 8.30 -0.48
N ASN A 50 13.27 8.71 0.08
CA ASN A 50 13.38 9.91 0.91
C ASN A 50 13.94 11.11 0.12
N LYS A 51 14.25 10.91 -1.16
CA LYS A 51 14.72 12.01 -2.01
C LYS A 51 13.55 12.92 -2.31
N LYS A 52 13.70 14.19 -1.96
CA LYS A 52 12.80 15.24 -2.43
C LYS A 52 13.15 15.52 -3.89
N ASN A 53 12.14 15.41 -4.74
CA ASN A 53 12.23 15.80 -6.13
C ASN A 53 11.11 16.82 -6.38
N GLU A 54 11.47 17.98 -6.88
CA GLU A 54 10.55 19.11 -7.07
C GLU A 54 9.46 18.85 -8.12
N HIS A 55 9.69 17.88 -9.01
CA HIS A 55 8.73 17.48 -10.03
C HIS A 55 7.67 16.51 -9.50
N ILE A 56 7.87 15.92 -8.30
CA ILE A 56 6.93 14.97 -7.72
C ILE A 56 5.92 15.73 -6.88
N ASN A 57 4.65 15.69 -7.30
CA ASN A 57 3.56 16.38 -6.64
C ASN A 57 3.02 15.58 -5.44
N ALA A 58 2.99 14.24 -5.54
CA ALA A 58 2.49 13.38 -4.48
C ALA A 58 3.10 11.98 -4.52
N LYS A 59 2.84 11.20 -3.46
CA LYS A 59 3.25 9.81 -3.35
C LYS A 59 2.08 8.93 -2.92
N ILE A 60 1.87 7.83 -3.64
CA ILE A 60 0.93 6.78 -3.25
C ILE A 60 1.59 5.88 -2.21
N LEU A 61 0.91 5.66 -1.10
CA LEU A 61 1.29 4.69 -0.08
C LEU A 61 0.72 3.32 -0.46
N TYR A 62 1.45 2.57 -1.31
CA TYR A 62 0.96 1.31 -1.87
C TYR A 62 0.92 0.19 -0.83
N GLU A 63 -0.29 -0.11 -0.35
CA GLU A 63 -0.51 -1.07 0.73
C GLU A 63 -0.66 -2.52 0.18
N PRO A 64 -0.36 -3.56 0.98
CA PRO A 64 0.18 -3.54 2.35
C PRO A 64 1.71 -3.36 2.39
N GLY A 65 2.34 -3.15 1.23
CA GLY A 65 3.78 -3.06 1.07
C GLY A 65 4.39 -1.86 1.79
N TYR A 66 3.72 -0.71 1.72
CA TYR A 66 4.19 0.51 2.37
C TYR A 66 4.23 0.37 3.90
N THR A 67 3.15 -0.09 4.53
CA THR A 67 3.10 -0.34 5.97
C THR A 67 4.24 -1.25 6.43
N GLN A 68 4.53 -2.32 5.68
CA GLN A 68 5.61 -3.22 6.03
C GLN A 68 6.99 -2.55 5.93
N ALA A 69 7.20 -1.73 4.93
CA ALA A 69 8.46 -0.99 4.76
C ALA A 69 8.63 0.07 5.84
N GLU A 70 7.56 0.79 6.19
CA GLU A 70 7.53 1.77 7.27
C GLU A 70 7.99 1.15 8.59
N PHE A 71 7.48 -0.03 8.96
CA PHE A 71 7.95 -0.76 10.14
C PHE A 71 9.43 -1.12 10.07
N SER A 72 9.91 -1.56 8.91
CA SER A 72 11.32 -1.90 8.73
C SER A 72 12.23 -0.67 8.89
N LEU A 73 11.80 0.48 8.39
CA LEU A 73 12.54 1.75 8.51
C LEU A 73 12.53 2.29 9.94
N VAL A 74 11.40 2.27 10.62
CA VAL A 74 11.28 2.73 12.02
C VAL A 74 12.11 1.84 12.93
N ARG A 75 12.04 0.53 12.75
CA ARG A 75 12.87 -0.42 13.50
C ARG A 75 14.36 -0.15 13.38
N ASN A 76 14.84 0.16 12.18
CA ASN A 76 16.26 0.42 11.94
C ASN A 76 16.73 1.74 12.58
N LYS A 77 15.81 2.67 12.87
CA LYS A 77 16.13 3.97 13.48
C LYS A 77 15.87 3.99 14.98
N ASP A 78 14.76 3.41 15.42
CA ASP A 78 14.31 3.39 16.81
C ASP A 78 13.38 2.20 17.06
N ILE A 79 13.97 1.10 17.55
CA ILE A 79 13.22 -0.13 17.89
C ILE A 79 12.20 0.15 19.01
N PHE A 80 12.55 0.96 19.99
CA PHE A 80 11.69 1.24 21.13
C PHE A 80 10.48 2.10 20.74
N GLY A 81 10.70 3.15 19.95
CA GLY A 81 9.61 3.99 19.41
C GLY A 81 8.65 3.19 18.53
N ALA A 82 9.16 2.26 17.69
CA ALA A 82 8.32 1.37 16.90
C ALA A 82 7.42 0.48 17.77
N PHE A 83 7.97 -0.08 18.85
CA PHE A 83 7.23 -0.90 19.82
C PHE A 83 6.16 -0.11 20.57
N VAL A 84 6.44 1.12 20.95
CA VAL A 84 5.46 1.98 21.65
C VAL A 84 4.31 2.36 20.72
N HIS A 85 4.59 2.60 19.44
CA HIS A 85 3.59 3.05 18.49
C HIS A 85 2.56 1.96 18.11
N ASP A 86 3.01 0.73 17.85
CA ASP A 86 2.12 -0.42 17.59
C ASP A 86 2.75 -1.75 17.98
N PHE A 87 2.78 -2.01 19.29
CA PHE A 87 3.41 -3.19 19.88
C PHE A 87 2.97 -4.51 19.25
N LYS A 88 1.67 -4.69 19.01
CA LYS A 88 1.12 -5.95 18.50
C LYS A 88 1.60 -6.24 17.07
N LEU A 89 1.61 -5.22 16.23
CA LEU A 89 2.02 -5.36 14.83
C LEU A 89 3.54 -5.54 14.73
N CYS A 90 4.33 -4.76 15.48
CA CYS A 90 5.78 -4.93 15.56
C CYS A 90 6.15 -6.33 16.04
N PHE A 91 5.54 -6.81 17.11
CA PHE A 91 5.78 -8.14 17.66
C PHE A 91 5.45 -9.25 16.66
N GLN A 92 4.33 -9.12 15.93
CA GLN A 92 3.96 -10.09 14.90
C GLN A 92 4.99 -10.13 13.77
N ILE A 93 5.42 -8.99 13.28
CA ILE A 93 6.43 -8.90 12.20
C ILE A 93 7.78 -9.48 12.68
N GLU A 94 8.22 -9.14 13.89
CA GLU A 94 9.47 -9.64 14.44
C GLU A 94 9.49 -11.17 14.62
N ILE A 95 8.42 -11.76 15.16
CA ILE A 95 8.30 -13.22 15.26
C ILE A 95 8.43 -13.88 13.88
N GLN A 96 7.80 -13.33 12.86
CA GLN A 96 7.87 -13.87 11.51
C GLN A 96 9.29 -13.75 10.92
N GLN A 97 9.99 -12.66 11.20
CA GLN A 97 11.39 -12.50 10.77
C GLN A 97 12.32 -13.47 11.49
N ILE A 98 12.17 -13.67 12.82
CA ILE A 98 12.92 -14.65 13.60
C ILE A 98 12.69 -16.06 13.06
N LYS A 99 11.44 -16.46 12.79
CA LYS A 99 11.14 -17.76 12.17
C LYS A 99 11.88 -17.94 10.85
N LYS A 100 11.84 -16.94 10.00
CA LYS A 100 12.52 -16.95 8.70
C LYS A 100 14.04 -17.08 8.86
N PHE A 101 14.61 -16.36 9.81
CA PHE A 101 16.04 -16.44 10.13
C PHE A 101 16.45 -17.84 10.61
N ILE A 102 15.70 -18.43 11.56
CA ILE A 102 15.88 -19.79 12.06
C ILE A 102 15.78 -20.80 10.90
N GLY A 103 14.76 -20.68 10.05
CA GLY A 103 14.60 -21.54 8.87
C GLY A 103 15.82 -21.49 7.94
N LYS A 104 16.39 -20.30 7.75
CA LYS A 104 17.60 -20.11 6.94
C LYS A 104 18.84 -20.70 7.62
N LEU A 105 19.02 -20.46 8.91
CA LEU A 105 20.18 -20.94 9.70
C LEU A 105 20.28 -22.46 9.71
N PHE A 106 19.16 -23.13 9.93
CA PHE A 106 19.10 -24.60 9.97
C PHE A 106 18.83 -25.23 8.60
N LYS A 107 18.88 -24.46 7.51
CA LYS A 107 18.60 -24.93 6.12
C LYS A 107 17.27 -25.72 6.02
N LEU A 108 16.30 -25.36 6.85
CA LEU A 108 15.00 -26.00 6.85
C LEU A 108 14.24 -25.60 5.57
N LYS A 109 14.15 -26.52 4.62
CA LYS A 109 13.39 -26.31 3.37
C LYS A 109 11.86 -26.32 3.59
N ASN A 110 11.41 -26.22 4.84
CA ASN A 110 10.00 -26.29 5.16
C ASN A 110 9.33 -24.94 4.86
N VAL A 111 8.29 -24.97 4.04
CA VAL A 111 7.47 -23.81 3.65
C VAL A 111 6.99 -23.00 4.86
N ARG A 112 6.70 -23.67 5.99
CA ARG A 112 6.23 -23.02 7.23
C ARG A 112 7.19 -21.96 7.79
N PHE A 113 8.51 -22.16 7.64
CA PHE A 113 9.50 -21.21 8.16
C PHE A 113 9.69 -20.00 7.24
N ASN A 114 9.39 -20.16 5.96
CA ASN A 114 9.53 -19.09 4.97
C ASN A 114 8.25 -18.29 4.75
N THR A 115 7.10 -18.80 5.20
CA THR A 115 5.81 -18.13 5.03
C THR A 115 5.56 -17.17 6.19
N MET A 116 5.27 -15.91 5.84
CA MET A 116 4.83 -14.88 6.79
C MET A 116 3.31 -14.88 6.88
N ILE A 117 2.78 -15.08 8.06
CA ILE A 117 1.34 -14.98 8.33
C ILE A 117 1.12 -13.71 9.14
N LEU A 118 0.34 -12.79 8.61
CA LEU A 118 0.07 -11.47 9.17
C LEU A 118 -1.43 -11.31 9.45
N ASP A 119 -1.75 -10.49 10.42
CA ASP A 119 -3.13 -10.21 10.80
C ASP A 119 -3.66 -9.01 9.99
N TYR A 120 -4.78 -9.23 9.29
CA TYR A 120 -5.42 -8.23 8.44
C TYR A 120 -5.89 -7.01 9.24
N ASP A 121 -6.51 -7.25 10.40
CA ASP A 121 -7.05 -6.18 11.23
C ASP A 121 -5.94 -5.30 11.85
N LEU A 122 -4.79 -5.89 12.18
CA LEU A 122 -3.65 -5.11 12.70
C LEU A 122 -3.11 -4.14 11.65
N PHE A 123 -2.96 -4.59 10.40
CA PHE A 123 -2.48 -3.73 9.31
C PHE A 123 -3.46 -2.59 9.02
N TRP A 124 -4.75 -2.91 8.90
CA TRP A 124 -5.76 -1.89 8.67
C TRP A 124 -5.86 -0.85 9.79
N ARG A 125 -5.77 -1.29 11.05
CA ARG A 125 -5.72 -0.36 12.19
C ARG A 125 -4.51 0.58 12.12
N HIS A 126 -3.36 0.07 11.65
CA HIS A 126 -2.16 0.90 11.47
C HIS A 126 -2.36 1.92 10.33
N ILE A 127 -2.89 1.49 9.18
CA ILE A 127 -3.24 2.39 8.07
C ILE A 127 -4.16 3.52 8.56
N LEU A 128 -5.18 3.20 9.33
CA LEU A 128 -6.15 4.17 9.85
C LEU A 128 -5.56 5.13 10.91
N LYS A 129 -4.51 4.73 11.64
CA LYS A 129 -3.82 5.60 12.60
C LYS A 129 -2.82 6.55 11.96
N ARG A 130 -2.37 6.27 10.73
CA ARG A 130 -1.36 7.07 10.05
C ARG A 130 -1.83 8.50 9.86
N LYS A 131 -0.95 9.47 10.13
CA LYS A 131 -1.17 10.87 9.76
C LYS A 131 -0.72 11.10 8.33
N TYR A 132 -1.57 11.73 7.53
CA TYR A 132 -1.26 12.04 6.14
C TYR A 132 -0.71 13.46 6.03
N THR A 133 0.34 13.61 5.22
CA THR A 133 0.88 14.92 4.82
C THR A 133 0.31 15.31 3.45
N ASN A 134 0.47 16.57 3.06
CA ASN A 134 -0.13 17.12 1.84
C ASN A 134 0.35 16.46 0.53
N ASP A 135 1.40 15.67 0.61
CA ASP A 135 1.98 14.93 -0.51
C ASP A 135 1.66 13.43 -0.48
N MET A 136 0.82 12.96 0.47
CA MET A 136 0.48 11.55 0.62
C MET A 136 -0.90 11.23 0.06
N ILE A 137 -0.98 10.25 -0.83
CA ILE A 137 -2.21 9.65 -1.29
C ILE A 137 -2.36 8.30 -0.59
N PRO A 138 -3.41 8.11 0.22
CA PRO A 138 -3.64 6.87 0.96
C PRO A 138 -3.82 5.67 0.05
N GLY A 139 -3.23 4.54 0.46
CA GLY A 139 -3.47 3.23 -0.12
C GLY A 139 -4.42 2.39 0.72
N ALA A 140 -5.06 1.44 0.07
CA ALA A 140 -5.88 0.38 0.66
C ALA A 140 -5.52 -0.94 0.01
N PHE A 141 -5.79 -2.06 0.69
CA PHE A 141 -5.64 -3.39 0.08
C PHE A 141 -6.82 -4.28 0.43
N VAL A 142 -7.22 -5.12 -0.54
CA VAL A 142 -8.40 -5.98 -0.43
C VAL A 142 -8.11 -7.16 0.49
N ASP A 143 -7.12 -7.95 0.14
CA ASP A 143 -6.57 -9.10 0.84
C ASP A 143 -5.11 -9.27 0.39
N TRP A 144 -4.43 -10.32 0.83
CA TRP A 144 -3.14 -10.68 0.28
C TRP A 144 -2.79 -12.13 0.64
N ASP A 145 -2.69 -12.97 -0.38
CA ASP A 145 -2.11 -14.31 -0.28
C ASP A 145 -1.34 -14.63 -1.57
N ASN A 146 -0.03 -14.45 -1.54
CA ASN A 146 0.80 -14.76 -2.70
C ASN A 146 1.39 -16.19 -2.66
N SER A 147 0.80 -17.09 -1.88
CA SER A 147 1.25 -18.48 -1.79
C SER A 147 1.19 -19.23 -3.13
N PRO A 148 0.19 -19.02 -4.00
CA PRO A 148 0.17 -19.66 -5.31
C PRO A 148 1.39 -19.27 -6.17
N ARG A 149 1.80 -18.01 -6.13
CA ARG A 149 2.92 -17.47 -6.89
C ARG A 149 4.28 -17.80 -6.29
N ARG A 150 4.38 -17.84 -4.96
CA ARG A 150 5.64 -17.95 -4.21
C ARG A 150 6.00 -19.39 -3.86
N GLY A 151 5.02 -20.24 -3.62
CA GLY A 151 5.23 -21.65 -3.27
C GLY A 151 6.24 -21.82 -2.12
N ALA A 152 7.19 -22.75 -2.31
CA ALA A 152 8.22 -23.08 -1.34
C ALA A 152 9.23 -21.93 -1.05
N LYS A 153 9.27 -20.89 -1.88
CA LYS A 153 10.13 -19.71 -1.67
C LYS A 153 9.68 -18.83 -0.50
N GLY A 154 8.55 -19.18 0.11
CA GLY A 154 7.94 -18.45 1.20
C GLY A 154 6.98 -17.37 0.74
N ALA A 155 5.77 -17.45 1.26
CA ALA A 155 4.67 -16.58 0.94
C ALA A 155 4.46 -15.50 2.03
N ARG A 156 3.64 -14.51 1.69
CA ARG A 156 3.04 -13.60 2.64
C ARG A 156 1.53 -13.78 2.54
N ILE A 157 0.90 -14.01 3.69
CA ILE A 157 -0.54 -14.28 3.79
C ILE A 157 -1.11 -13.38 4.87
N PHE A 158 -2.14 -12.62 4.53
CA PHE A 158 -2.94 -11.91 5.52
C PHE A 158 -4.12 -12.77 5.92
N LYS A 159 -4.30 -12.98 7.22
CA LYS A 159 -5.43 -13.74 7.74
C LYS A 159 -6.52 -12.81 8.24
N GLY A 160 -7.76 -13.19 7.94
CA GLY A 160 -8.95 -12.54 8.45
C GLY A 160 -9.57 -11.50 7.54
N ALA A 161 -9.13 -11.37 6.29
CA ALA A 161 -9.79 -10.56 5.28
C ALA A 161 -11.20 -11.10 4.96
N THR A 162 -12.18 -10.23 4.93
CA THR A 162 -13.54 -10.49 4.45
C THR A 162 -14.14 -9.22 3.85
N PRO A 163 -15.14 -9.32 2.95
CA PRO A 163 -15.81 -8.14 2.40
C PRO A 163 -16.37 -7.20 3.47
N GLU A 164 -16.93 -7.72 4.57
CA GLU A 164 -17.49 -6.91 5.66
C GLU A 164 -16.40 -6.11 6.38
N LYS A 165 -15.25 -6.73 6.64
CA LYS A 165 -14.12 -6.03 7.25
C LYS A 165 -13.54 -4.99 6.30
N PHE A 166 -13.36 -5.36 5.03
CA PHE A 166 -12.90 -4.43 4.01
C PHE A 166 -13.82 -3.22 3.89
N ARG A 167 -15.14 -3.44 3.80
CA ARG A 167 -16.16 -2.36 3.82
C ARG A 167 -16.00 -1.46 5.03
N ARG A 168 -15.91 -2.04 6.24
CA ARG A 168 -15.74 -1.27 7.48
C ARG A 168 -14.50 -0.40 7.44
N TYR A 169 -13.37 -0.95 7.02
CA TYR A 169 -12.11 -0.22 6.98
C TYR A 169 -12.09 0.83 5.87
N MET A 170 -12.63 0.51 4.70
CA MET A 170 -12.78 1.48 3.61
C MET A 170 -13.69 2.65 4.02
N THR A 171 -14.82 2.39 4.68
CA THR A 171 -15.68 3.46 5.20
C THR A 171 -14.92 4.42 6.13
N LEU A 172 -14.10 3.88 7.03
CA LEU A 172 -13.29 4.68 7.95
C LEU A 172 -12.17 5.43 7.21
N LEU A 173 -11.53 4.79 6.24
CA LEU A 173 -10.46 5.40 5.45
C LEU A 173 -10.99 6.54 4.58
N ILE A 174 -12.12 6.35 3.90
CA ILE A 174 -12.77 7.39 3.09
C ILE A 174 -13.08 8.61 3.97
N ARG A 175 -13.70 8.41 5.13
CA ARG A 175 -14.00 9.50 6.08
C ARG A 175 -12.74 10.24 6.52
N LYS A 176 -11.69 9.49 6.82
CA LYS A 176 -10.40 10.05 7.21
C LYS A 176 -9.78 10.89 6.09
N VAL A 177 -9.84 10.40 4.85
CA VAL A 177 -9.32 11.10 3.66
C VAL A 177 -10.07 12.41 3.45
N GLN A 178 -11.40 12.40 3.53
CA GLN A 178 -12.23 13.60 3.40
C GLN A 178 -11.92 14.68 4.44
N THR A 179 -11.38 14.30 5.60
CA THR A 179 -11.13 15.25 6.71
C THR A 179 -9.64 15.62 6.87
N GLU A 180 -8.72 14.74 6.50
CA GLU A 180 -7.30 14.89 6.81
C GLU A 180 -6.37 14.91 5.57
N SER A 181 -6.84 14.43 4.41
CA SER A 181 -6.03 14.38 3.20
C SER A 181 -6.32 15.58 2.30
N PRO A 182 -5.31 16.17 1.66
CA PRO A 182 -5.50 17.23 0.67
C PRO A 182 -6.01 16.71 -0.67
N THR A 183 -6.03 15.39 -0.85
CA THR A 183 -6.51 14.74 -2.07
C THR A 183 -7.70 13.85 -1.75
N ASP A 184 -8.74 13.89 -2.58
CA ASP A 184 -9.92 13.01 -2.46
C ASP A 184 -9.69 11.65 -3.12
N MET A 185 -8.44 11.16 -3.09
CA MET A 185 -8.04 9.93 -3.77
C MET A 185 -7.60 8.86 -2.77
N ILE A 186 -8.00 7.62 -3.06
CA ILE A 186 -7.50 6.40 -2.42
C ILE A 186 -7.13 5.42 -3.52
N PHE A 187 -5.93 4.83 -3.45
CA PHE A 187 -5.52 3.78 -4.37
C PHE A 187 -5.73 2.41 -3.73
N ILE A 188 -6.49 1.55 -4.40
CA ILE A 188 -6.80 0.20 -3.90
C ILE A 188 -5.92 -0.82 -4.63
N ASP A 189 -5.20 -1.62 -3.91
CA ASP A 189 -4.49 -2.81 -4.38
C ASP A 189 -5.38 -4.04 -4.16
N ALA A 190 -5.96 -4.61 -5.24
CA ALA A 190 -5.96 -4.17 -6.62
C ALA A 190 -7.29 -4.53 -7.32
N TRP A 191 -7.43 -4.21 -8.61
CA TRP A 191 -8.57 -4.68 -9.39
C TRP A 191 -8.51 -6.19 -9.61
N ASN A 192 -7.35 -6.72 -10.07
CA ASN A 192 -7.23 -8.09 -10.58
C ASN A 192 -5.86 -8.77 -10.33
N GLU A 193 -5.20 -8.48 -9.21
CA GLU A 193 -3.91 -9.13 -8.91
C GLU A 193 -4.15 -10.52 -8.26
N TRP A 194 -4.69 -11.44 -9.04
CA TRP A 194 -5.02 -12.81 -8.63
C TRP A 194 -3.82 -13.60 -8.13
N GLY A 195 -2.65 -13.38 -8.74
CA GLY A 195 -1.40 -14.05 -8.35
C GLY A 195 -0.90 -13.67 -6.94
N GLU A 196 -1.40 -12.59 -6.38
CA GLU A 196 -1.10 -12.12 -5.04
C GLU A 196 -2.30 -12.19 -4.10
N GLY A 197 -3.46 -12.69 -4.59
CA GLY A 197 -4.67 -12.85 -3.79
C GLY A 197 -5.30 -11.52 -3.37
N THR A 198 -4.97 -10.44 -4.08
CA THR A 198 -5.56 -9.12 -3.84
C THR A 198 -6.32 -8.67 -5.08
N TYR A 199 -7.64 -8.74 -5.04
CA TYR A 199 -8.48 -8.42 -6.20
C TYR A 199 -9.89 -7.99 -5.78
N LEU A 200 -10.47 -7.09 -6.57
CA LEU A 200 -11.86 -6.64 -6.47
C LEU A 200 -12.78 -7.37 -7.44
N GLU A 201 -12.21 -8.00 -8.48
CA GLU A 201 -12.99 -8.79 -9.43
C GLU A 201 -13.83 -9.85 -8.71
N PRO A 202 -15.05 -10.13 -9.20
CA PRO A 202 -15.91 -11.15 -8.61
C PRO A 202 -15.26 -12.53 -8.63
N ASP A 203 -15.40 -13.26 -7.53
CA ASP A 203 -14.88 -14.61 -7.35
C ASP A 203 -15.99 -15.62 -6.98
N GLU A 204 -15.64 -16.89 -6.95
CA GLU A 204 -16.60 -17.95 -6.58
C GLU A 204 -16.98 -17.89 -5.10
N LYS A 205 -16.07 -17.43 -4.23
CA LYS A 205 -16.23 -17.43 -2.77
C LYS A 205 -17.09 -16.28 -2.28
N PHE A 206 -16.78 -15.06 -2.73
CA PHE A 206 -17.41 -13.84 -2.24
C PHE A 206 -18.30 -13.15 -3.27
N LYS A 207 -18.35 -13.68 -4.51
CA LYS A 207 -19.12 -13.11 -5.62
C LYS A 207 -18.75 -11.64 -5.83
N TYR A 208 -19.67 -10.72 -5.73
CA TYR A 208 -19.46 -9.27 -5.81
C TYR A 208 -19.11 -8.62 -4.48
N GLY A 209 -18.88 -9.39 -3.41
CA GLY A 209 -18.80 -8.88 -2.04
C GLY A 209 -17.77 -7.77 -1.84
N TYR A 210 -16.59 -7.86 -2.45
CA TYR A 210 -15.58 -6.79 -2.36
C TYR A 210 -15.95 -5.53 -3.15
N LEU A 211 -16.58 -5.67 -4.32
CA LEU A 211 -17.11 -4.51 -5.07
C LEU A 211 -18.28 -3.85 -4.34
N ASP A 212 -19.18 -4.65 -3.79
CA ASP A 212 -20.27 -4.16 -2.94
C ASP A 212 -19.73 -3.43 -1.72
N ALA A 213 -18.67 -3.94 -1.11
CA ALA A 213 -17.99 -3.30 0.01
C ALA A 213 -17.47 -1.90 -0.33
N VAL A 214 -16.88 -1.72 -1.53
CA VAL A 214 -16.44 -0.38 -2.01
C VAL A 214 -17.65 0.52 -2.21
N ARG A 215 -18.68 0.05 -2.92
CA ARG A 215 -19.91 0.81 -3.18
C ARG A 215 -20.56 1.28 -1.89
N GLU A 216 -20.77 0.39 -0.93
CA GLU A 216 -21.40 0.70 0.35
C GLU A 216 -20.54 1.64 1.21
N ALA A 217 -19.21 1.48 1.16
CA ALA A 217 -18.30 2.38 1.86
C ALA A 217 -18.36 3.81 1.31
N LEU A 218 -18.48 3.97 -0.02
CA LEU A 218 -18.69 5.27 -0.67
C LEU A 218 -20.04 5.86 -0.27
N GLN A 219 -21.13 5.10 -0.41
CA GLN A 219 -22.49 5.54 -0.04
C GLN A 219 -22.55 6.04 1.41
N ALA A 220 -21.98 5.30 2.36
CA ALA A 220 -21.96 5.68 3.77
C ALA A 220 -21.23 6.99 4.09
N ASN A 221 -20.53 7.57 3.13
CA ASN A 221 -19.78 8.83 3.26
C ASN A 221 -20.29 9.94 2.31
N MET A 222 -21.25 9.65 1.44
CA MET A 222 -21.89 10.64 0.57
C MET A 222 -23.09 11.35 1.27
N ASP A 223 -23.73 10.68 2.23
CA ASP A 223 -24.94 11.15 2.90
C ASP A 223 -24.63 12.07 4.12
N LYS A 224 -23.45 12.65 4.17
CA LYS A 224 -23.02 13.60 5.22
C LYS A 224 -22.54 14.90 4.62
#